data_18eba67d4eca49acb4b0086358077411
#
_entry.id   18eba67d4eca49acb4b0086358077411
#
_cell.length_a   1.000
_cell.length_b   1.000
_cell.length_c   1.000
_cell.angle_alpha   90.00
_cell.angle_beta   90.00
_cell.angle_gamma   90.00
#
_symmetry.space_group_name_H-M   'P 1'
#
loop_
_entity.id
_entity.type
_entity.pdbx_description
1 polymer ?
#
loop_
_entity_poly.entity_id
_entity_poly.type
_entity_poly.pdbx_seq_one_letter_code
_entity_poly.pdbx_strand_id
1 'polypeptide(L)'
;MSPKKTKTEKVEWTFNGEVINKIEQTPKNSFAFIYKITLEDGRYYLGKKYMWKPNYTSGAKKGQSKGMYSWQSYTSSSKELKALIKSGMKYKKEILFFTFSRAETTYRETQEILCSGALTDPKSLNYWVKATVY
;
A
#
# COMPACT_ATOMS: atom_id res chain seq x y z
N MET A 1 -6.03 -17.55 -33.11
CA MET A 1 -5.22 -17.58 -31.91
C MET A 1 -5.85 -16.69 -30.88
N SER A 2 -6.30 -17.27 -29.80
CA SER A 2 -6.80 -16.44 -28.70
C SER A 2 -5.71 -15.49 -28.32
N PRO A 3 -5.99 -14.19 -28.21
CA PRO A 3 -5.02 -13.31 -27.64
C PRO A 3 -4.68 -13.89 -26.28
N LYS A 4 -3.44 -14.24 -26.11
CA LYS A 4 -2.95 -14.50 -24.79
C LYS A 4 -3.45 -13.35 -23.94
N LYS A 5 -4.22 -13.68 -22.91
CA LYS A 5 -4.49 -12.71 -21.86
C LYS A 5 -3.19 -11.97 -21.64
N THR A 6 -3.16 -10.73 -22.06
CA THR A 6 -2.08 -9.86 -21.69
C THR A 6 -1.88 -10.05 -20.19
N LYS A 7 -0.81 -10.72 -19.85
CA LYS A 7 -0.39 -10.75 -18.46
C LYS A 7 -0.31 -9.31 -18.07
N THR A 8 -1.18 -8.91 -17.16
CA THR A 8 -1.05 -7.62 -16.51
C THR A 8 0.41 -7.52 -16.12
N GLU A 9 1.11 -6.57 -16.73
CA GLU A 9 2.49 -6.32 -16.37
C GLU A 9 2.55 -6.15 -14.86
N LYS A 10 3.42 -6.92 -14.24
CA LYS A 10 3.62 -6.85 -12.80
C LYS A 10 4.21 -5.48 -12.49
N VAL A 11 3.40 -4.61 -11.90
CA VAL A 11 3.85 -3.28 -11.50
C VAL A 11 4.58 -3.39 -10.18
N GLU A 12 5.79 -2.88 -10.16
CA GLU A 12 6.65 -2.91 -8.98
C GLU A 12 6.47 -1.65 -8.15
N TRP A 13 6.67 -1.79 -6.82
CA TRP A 13 6.73 -0.63 -5.94
C TRP A 13 7.98 0.17 -6.24
N THR A 14 7.88 1.49 -6.17
CA THR A 14 9.05 2.38 -6.22
C THR A 14 9.11 3.22 -4.94
N PHE A 15 10.32 3.54 -4.53
CA PHE A 15 10.58 4.42 -3.41
C PHE A 15 11.68 5.40 -3.82
N ASN A 16 11.36 6.69 -3.82
CA ASN A 16 12.27 7.73 -4.32
C ASN A 16 12.77 7.42 -5.74
N GLY A 17 11.88 6.85 -6.58
CA GLY A 17 12.20 6.53 -7.97
C GLY A 17 12.89 5.21 -8.18
N GLU A 18 13.26 4.49 -7.13
CA GLU A 18 13.94 3.20 -7.24
C GLU A 18 12.99 2.05 -7.00
N VAL A 19 13.12 0.98 -7.78
CA VAL A 19 12.29 -0.22 -7.61
C VAL A 19 12.64 -0.92 -6.31
N ILE A 20 11.62 -1.20 -5.49
CA ILE A 20 11.74 -1.93 -4.23
C ILE A 20 10.95 -3.21 -4.35
N ASN A 21 11.63 -4.36 -4.36
CA ASN A 21 10.98 -5.66 -4.45
C ASN A 21 11.57 -6.71 -3.49
N LYS A 22 12.56 -6.32 -2.69
CA LYS A 22 13.18 -7.19 -1.70
C LYS A 22 13.18 -6.52 -0.33
N ILE A 23 13.01 -7.33 0.70
CA ILE A 23 12.97 -6.80 2.07
C ILE A 23 14.28 -6.10 2.44
N GLU A 24 15.40 -6.53 1.90
CA GLU A 24 16.71 -5.94 2.15
C GLU A 24 16.82 -4.51 1.66
N GLN A 25 15.97 -4.11 0.72
CA GLN A 25 15.94 -2.74 0.19
C GLN A 25 15.14 -1.79 1.08
N THR A 26 14.41 -2.33 2.07
CA THR A 26 13.62 -1.51 3.00
C THR A 26 14.47 -1.12 4.21
N PRO A 27 14.15 0.00 4.87
CA PRO A 27 14.87 0.39 6.08
C PRO A 27 14.79 -0.72 7.13
N LYS A 28 15.87 -0.87 7.90
CA LYS A 28 15.91 -1.85 8.98
C LYS A 28 14.77 -1.63 9.95
N ASN A 29 14.12 -2.72 10.37
CA ASN A 29 12.99 -2.69 11.30
C ASN A 29 11.71 -2.05 10.71
N SER A 30 11.63 -1.90 9.38
CA SER A 30 10.40 -1.44 8.75
C SER A 30 9.26 -2.39 9.06
N PHE A 31 8.12 -1.83 9.46
CA PHE A 31 6.94 -2.62 9.82
C PHE A 31 5.86 -2.56 8.74
N ALA A 32 5.70 -1.39 8.15
CA ALA A 32 4.69 -1.12 7.14
C ALA A 32 5.13 0.05 6.27
N PHE A 33 4.33 0.38 5.27
CA PHE A 33 4.58 1.58 4.48
C PHE A 33 3.27 2.25 4.09
N ILE A 34 3.36 3.55 3.82
CA ILE A 34 2.27 4.34 3.28
C ILE A 34 2.54 4.48 1.80
N TYR A 35 1.50 4.27 0.98
CA TYR A 35 1.67 4.22 -0.46
C TYR A 35 0.68 5.10 -1.20
N LYS A 36 1.02 5.40 -2.44
CA LYS A 36 0.13 6.05 -3.40
C LYS A 36 0.13 5.22 -4.68
N ILE A 37 -1.06 4.85 -5.12
CA ILE A 37 -1.23 4.18 -6.41
C ILE A 37 -1.92 5.19 -7.32
N THR A 38 -1.29 5.49 -8.46
CA THR A 38 -1.80 6.48 -9.41
C THR A 38 -2.17 5.78 -10.71
N LEU A 39 -3.40 6.00 -11.17
CA LEU A 39 -3.88 5.47 -12.44
C LEU A 39 -3.45 6.39 -13.59
N GLU A 40 -3.47 5.85 -14.81
CA GLU A 40 -3.07 6.59 -16.01
C GLU A 40 -3.89 7.85 -16.28
N ASP A 41 -5.13 7.89 -15.77
CA ASP A 41 -6.00 9.06 -15.92
C ASP A 41 -5.84 10.08 -14.78
N GLY A 42 -4.90 9.87 -13.88
CA GLY A 42 -4.61 10.77 -12.78
C GLY A 42 -5.36 10.47 -11.48
N ARG A 43 -6.32 9.56 -11.49
CA ARG A 43 -6.97 9.14 -10.24
C ARG A 43 -5.97 8.39 -9.38
N TYR A 44 -6.11 8.50 -8.07
CA TYR A 44 -5.14 7.90 -7.16
C TYR A 44 -5.79 7.43 -5.86
N TYR A 45 -5.05 6.59 -5.16
CA TYR A 45 -5.46 6.07 -3.86
C TYR A 45 -4.26 6.08 -2.92
N LEU A 46 -4.47 6.59 -1.71
CA LEU A 46 -3.49 6.58 -0.62
C LEU A 46 -3.88 5.49 0.37
N GLY A 47 -2.93 4.70 0.80
CA GLY A 47 -3.21 3.62 1.74
C GLY A 47 -1.99 3.21 2.53
N LYS A 48 -2.17 2.17 3.32
CA LYS A 48 -1.10 1.57 4.09
C LYS A 48 -1.03 0.07 3.81
N LYS A 49 0.15 -0.50 3.95
CA LYS A 49 0.34 -1.94 3.86
C LYS A 49 1.30 -2.41 4.93
N TYR A 50 0.83 -3.31 5.77
CA TYR A 50 1.70 -3.99 6.72
C TYR A 50 2.54 -5.01 5.97
N MET A 51 3.84 -5.04 6.27
CA MET A 51 4.76 -6.00 5.66
C MET A 51 4.82 -7.29 6.47
N TRP A 52 4.57 -7.20 7.77
CA TRP A 52 4.65 -8.33 8.69
C TRP A 52 3.29 -8.67 9.27
N LYS A 53 3.00 -9.97 9.36
CA LYS A 53 1.76 -10.44 9.96
C LYS A 53 1.84 -10.24 11.47
N PRO A 54 0.77 -9.73 12.09
CA PRO A 54 0.78 -9.59 13.54
C PRO A 54 0.77 -10.96 14.20
N ASN A 55 1.40 -11.06 15.36
CA ASN A 55 1.40 -12.27 16.14
C ASN A 55 0.39 -12.13 17.30
N TYR A 56 -0.78 -12.73 17.10
CA TYR A 56 -1.84 -12.71 18.11
C TYR A 56 -1.88 -14.01 18.94
N THR A 57 -0.93 -14.91 18.74
CA THR A 57 -0.97 -16.19 19.41
C THR A 57 -0.63 -16.03 20.89
N SER A 58 -1.50 -16.53 21.77
CA SER A 58 -1.25 -16.57 23.21
C SER A 58 0.04 -17.34 23.47
N GLY A 59 0.91 -16.79 24.31
CA GLY A 59 2.19 -17.39 24.62
C GLY A 59 3.33 -17.04 23.68
N ALA A 60 3.06 -16.35 22.59
CA ALA A 60 4.10 -15.87 21.70
C ALA A 60 4.76 -14.63 22.29
N LYS A 61 6.06 -14.49 22.05
CA LYS A 61 6.79 -13.32 22.52
C LYS A 61 6.23 -12.06 21.83
N LYS A 62 5.95 -11.07 22.65
CA LYS A 62 5.43 -9.78 22.18
C LYS A 62 6.36 -9.20 21.12
N GLY A 63 5.80 -8.84 19.97
CA GLY A 63 6.55 -8.24 18.87
C GLY A 63 7.08 -9.23 17.85
N GLN A 64 6.89 -10.55 18.02
CA GLN A 64 7.28 -11.51 17.00
C GLN A 64 6.21 -11.62 15.93
N SER A 65 6.64 -11.54 14.68
CA SER A 65 5.76 -11.69 13.53
C SER A 65 5.56 -13.16 13.17
N LYS A 66 4.34 -13.50 12.71
CA LYS A 66 4.04 -14.83 12.15
C LYS A 66 4.58 -15.03 10.73
N GLY A 67 5.26 -14.05 10.19
CA GLY A 67 5.75 -14.09 8.84
C GLY A 67 5.44 -12.82 8.09
N MET A 68 5.87 -12.78 6.85
CA MET A 68 5.75 -11.58 6.01
C MET A 68 4.55 -11.72 5.07
N TYR A 69 3.80 -10.64 4.88
CA TYR A 69 2.79 -10.57 3.84
C TYR A 69 3.46 -10.49 2.46
N SER A 70 2.72 -10.88 1.43
CA SER A 70 3.16 -10.70 0.04
C SER A 70 2.95 -9.24 -0.40
N TRP A 71 3.68 -8.34 0.25
CA TRP A 71 3.51 -6.90 0.00
C TRP A 71 3.96 -6.47 -1.40
N GLN A 72 4.88 -7.24 -2.01
CA GLN A 72 5.41 -6.91 -3.34
C GLN A 72 4.31 -6.91 -4.41
N SER A 73 3.37 -7.84 -4.32
CA SER A 73 2.29 -7.96 -5.29
C SER A 73 1.00 -7.25 -4.87
N TYR A 74 0.99 -6.66 -3.68
CA TYR A 74 -0.19 -5.99 -3.15
C TYR A 74 -0.54 -4.76 -3.99
N THR A 75 -1.82 -4.59 -4.30
CA THR A 75 -2.27 -3.44 -5.07
C THR A 75 -3.18 -2.50 -4.28
N SER A 76 -3.94 -3.00 -3.33
CA SER A 76 -4.80 -2.13 -2.52
C SER A 76 -5.88 -2.93 -1.81
N SER A 77 -6.49 -2.33 -0.78
CA SER A 77 -7.73 -2.82 -0.19
C SER A 77 -8.97 -2.18 -0.85
N SER A 78 -8.79 -1.17 -1.70
CA SER A 78 -9.90 -0.51 -2.38
C SER A 78 -10.48 -1.39 -3.48
N LYS A 79 -11.76 -1.72 -3.35
CA LYS A 79 -12.46 -2.52 -4.36
C LYS A 79 -12.56 -1.79 -5.68
N GLU A 80 -12.79 -0.47 -5.63
CA GLU A 80 -12.87 0.37 -6.83
C GLU A 80 -11.55 0.39 -7.58
N LEU A 81 -10.45 0.61 -6.87
CA LEU A 81 -9.12 0.61 -7.49
C LEU A 81 -8.80 -0.73 -8.11
N LYS A 82 -9.07 -1.82 -7.41
CA LYS A 82 -8.85 -3.17 -7.93
C LYS A 82 -9.66 -3.43 -9.21
N ALA A 83 -10.91 -2.96 -9.24
CA ALA A 83 -11.75 -3.11 -10.43
C ALA A 83 -11.20 -2.34 -11.61
N LEU A 84 -10.70 -1.14 -11.40
CA LEU A 84 -10.10 -0.33 -12.46
C LEU A 84 -8.82 -0.96 -12.99
N ILE A 85 -7.99 -1.49 -12.11
CA ILE A 85 -6.77 -2.21 -12.51
C ILE A 85 -7.14 -3.46 -13.31
N LYS A 86 -8.14 -4.21 -12.84
CA LYS A 86 -8.59 -5.42 -13.53
C LYS A 86 -9.15 -5.12 -14.92
N SER A 87 -9.70 -3.94 -15.12
CA SER A 87 -10.22 -3.51 -16.42
C SER A 87 -9.12 -3.21 -17.44
N GLY A 88 -7.86 -3.25 -17.03
CA GLY A 88 -6.72 -3.01 -17.91
C GLY A 88 -6.10 -1.63 -17.81
N MET A 89 -6.56 -0.82 -16.87
CA MET A 89 -6.01 0.51 -16.68
C MET A 89 -4.58 0.47 -16.15
N LYS A 90 -3.68 1.21 -16.78
CA LYS A 90 -2.29 1.30 -16.34
C LYS A 90 -2.19 2.08 -15.05
N TYR A 91 -1.22 1.73 -14.23
CA TYR A 91 -1.04 2.35 -12.92
C TYR A 91 0.42 2.26 -12.49
N LYS A 92 0.78 3.08 -11.49
CA LYS A 92 2.09 2.99 -10.84
C LYS A 92 1.88 2.93 -9.34
N LYS A 93 2.80 2.28 -8.67
CA LYS A 93 2.79 2.05 -7.23
C LYS A 93 3.99 2.73 -6.61
N GLU A 94 3.73 3.68 -5.71
CA GLU A 94 4.80 4.44 -5.06
C GLU A 94 4.70 4.28 -3.54
N ILE A 95 5.84 3.95 -2.92
CA ILE A 95 5.96 3.98 -1.46
C ILE A 95 6.35 5.41 -1.09
N LEU A 96 5.56 6.04 -0.23
CA LEU A 96 5.82 7.41 0.20
C LEU A 96 6.81 7.43 1.35
N PHE A 97 6.60 6.57 2.34
CA PHE A 97 7.53 6.40 3.46
C PHE A 97 7.23 5.11 4.20
N PHE A 98 8.25 4.60 4.89
CA PHE A 98 8.13 3.42 5.74
C PHE A 98 7.78 3.83 7.16
N THR A 99 7.10 2.92 7.87
CA THR A 99 6.71 3.12 9.26
C THR A 99 7.19 1.95 10.09
N PHE A 100 7.29 2.14 11.41
CA PHE A 100 7.97 1.20 12.30
C PHE A 100 7.08 0.66 13.42
N SER A 101 5.83 1.09 13.48
CA SER A 101 4.87 0.58 14.45
C SER A 101 3.46 0.66 13.89
N ARG A 102 2.54 -0.09 14.48
CA ARG A 102 1.15 -0.08 14.05
C ARG A 102 0.49 1.28 14.26
N ALA A 103 0.73 1.89 15.41
CA ALA A 103 0.18 3.20 15.73
C ALA A 103 0.71 4.27 14.77
N GLU A 104 2.01 4.27 14.52
CA GLU A 104 2.62 5.17 13.56
C GLU A 104 2.04 5.00 12.17
N THR A 105 1.85 3.76 11.74
CA THR A 105 1.30 3.46 10.41
C THR A 105 -0.09 4.07 10.25
N THR A 106 -0.98 3.86 11.22
CA THR A 106 -2.33 4.41 11.18
C THR A 106 -2.32 5.92 11.22
N TYR A 107 -1.50 6.50 12.07
CA TYR A 107 -1.37 7.94 12.20
C TYR A 107 -0.87 8.58 10.90
N ARG A 108 0.18 8.02 10.32
CA ARG A 108 0.78 8.57 9.10
C ARG A 108 -0.11 8.42 7.88
N GLU A 109 -0.85 7.32 7.77
CA GLU A 109 -1.83 7.16 6.70
C GLU A 109 -2.90 8.23 6.80
N THR A 110 -3.47 8.40 8.00
CA THR A 110 -4.49 9.41 8.24
C THR A 110 -3.98 10.80 7.92
N GLN A 111 -2.79 11.13 8.41
CA GLN A 111 -2.16 12.41 8.16
C GLN A 111 -1.98 12.67 6.66
N GLU A 112 -1.49 11.68 5.92
CA GLU A 112 -1.26 11.83 4.49
C GLU A 112 -2.57 12.06 3.74
N ILE A 113 -3.62 11.31 4.07
CA ILE A 113 -4.93 11.48 3.44
C ILE A 113 -5.50 12.87 3.72
N LEU A 114 -5.41 13.33 4.97
CA LEU A 114 -5.94 14.63 5.37
C LEU A 114 -5.11 15.80 4.81
N CYS A 115 -3.79 15.72 4.94
CA CYS A 115 -2.91 16.82 4.54
C CYS A 115 -2.79 16.97 3.01
N SER A 116 -2.98 15.88 2.27
CA SER A 116 -2.95 15.93 0.81
C SER A 116 -4.25 16.44 0.19
N GLY A 117 -5.32 16.54 1.00
CA GLY A 117 -6.62 16.92 0.50
C GLY A 117 -7.36 15.82 -0.24
N ALA A 118 -6.93 14.57 -0.05
CA ALA A 118 -7.49 13.44 -0.80
C ALA A 118 -8.99 13.26 -0.62
N LEU A 119 -9.55 13.60 0.54
CA LEU A 119 -10.99 13.43 0.79
C LEU A 119 -11.85 14.39 -0.03
N THR A 120 -11.29 15.47 -0.51
CA THR A 120 -12.02 16.50 -1.28
C THR A 120 -11.53 16.60 -2.72
N ASP A 121 -10.52 15.84 -3.09
CA ASP A 121 -9.97 15.85 -4.46
C ASP A 121 -10.84 14.96 -5.35
N PRO A 122 -11.42 15.50 -6.45
CA PRO A 122 -12.24 14.69 -7.37
C PRO A 122 -11.50 13.49 -7.97
N LYS A 123 -10.18 13.55 -8.05
CA LYS A 123 -9.36 12.46 -8.61
C LYS A 123 -9.01 11.40 -7.57
N SER A 124 -9.24 11.65 -6.28
CA SER A 124 -8.93 10.72 -5.23
C SER A 124 -9.98 9.62 -5.13
N LEU A 125 -9.52 8.40 -4.90
CA LEU A 125 -10.37 7.26 -4.58
C LEU A 125 -10.51 7.05 -3.07
N ASN A 126 -9.99 7.99 -2.28
CA ASN A 126 -10.16 7.99 -0.82
C ASN A 126 -11.40 8.80 -0.46
N TYR A 127 -12.44 8.13 0.01
CA TYR A 127 -13.71 8.77 0.34
C TYR A 127 -13.91 9.00 1.83
N TRP A 128 -13.11 8.35 2.66
CA TRP A 128 -13.21 8.46 4.11
C TRP A 128 -11.90 8.06 4.77
N VAL A 129 -11.75 8.45 6.02
CA VAL A 129 -10.57 8.13 6.83
C VAL A 129 -11.00 7.30 8.03
N LYS A 130 -10.28 6.21 8.28
CA LYS A 130 -10.48 5.41 9.48
C LYS A 130 -9.40 5.80 10.49
N ALA A 131 -9.69 6.81 11.30
CA ALA A 131 -8.75 7.34 12.26
C ALA A 131 -8.84 6.61 13.60
N THR A 132 -8.39 5.37 13.64
CA THR A 132 -8.27 4.63 14.88
C THR A 132 -6.80 4.57 15.26
N VAL A 133 -6.40 5.43 16.18
CA VAL A 133 -5.03 5.47 16.68
C VAL A 133 -5.04 4.88 18.09
N TYR A 134 -4.29 3.83 18.26
CA TYR A 134 -4.11 3.20 19.57
C TYR A 134 -2.73 3.51 20.10
#